data_caa15247cd4447fa832d015b1f1042e9
#
_entry.id   caa15247cd4447fa832d015b1f1042e9
#
_cell.length_a   1.000
_cell.length_b   1.000
_cell.length_c   1.000
_cell.angle_alpha   90.00
_cell.angle_beta   90.00
_cell.angle_gamma   90.00
#
_symmetry.space_group_name_H-M   'P 1'
#
loop_
_entity.id
_entity.type
_entity.pdbx_description
1 polymer ?
#
loop_
_entity_poly.entity_id
_entity_poly.type
_entity_poly.pdbx_seq_one_letter_code
_entity_poly.pdbx_strand_id
1 'polypeptide(L)'
;MKYSPYSFSKISCYQDCNRKFKYKYIDKIKVPINNEALVKGSKIHKILELEDFTNYNNDLQYKEIIDKFVNSDIGKDIFSKKSIKEYQIKLDSRINPCKSDHIFVGYVDRINQSDILELIDYKTGKYKELQYQSFTQLIFYAIYFFRKYGNIDKIKIRYVYVEHCLENTLELERQYLDIYLDTFKKSIIEIETSEYYLKNTKFCNWCEYKDLCDKDLS
;
A
#
# COMPACT_ATOMS: atom_id res chain seq x y z
N MET A 1 -18.67 11.61 -4.46
CA MET A 1 -17.28 11.98 -4.05
C MET A 1 -16.52 12.43 -5.28
N LYS A 2 -15.96 13.64 -5.22
CA LYS A 2 -15.37 14.37 -6.36
C LYS A 2 -14.13 13.64 -6.96
N TYR A 3 -13.38 12.97 -6.12
CA TYR A 3 -12.11 12.35 -6.50
C TYR A 3 -12.10 10.81 -6.44
N SER A 4 -13.27 10.19 -6.30
CA SER A 4 -13.43 8.72 -6.32
C SER A 4 -13.05 8.13 -7.70
N PRO A 5 -12.56 6.87 -7.79
CA PRO A 5 -12.21 6.05 -6.64
C PRO A 5 -10.89 6.47 -5.98
N TYR A 6 -10.80 6.23 -4.68
CA TYR A 6 -9.59 6.39 -3.90
C TYR A 6 -8.77 5.10 -3.90
N SER A 7 -7.48 5.26 -3.67
CA SER A 7 -6.56 4.18 -3.28
C SER A 7 -5.67 4.68 -2.14
N PHE A 8 -4.99 3.79 -1.43
CA PHE A 8 -4.06 4.24 -0.41
C PHE A 8 -2.98 5.17 -0.97
N SER A 9 -2.40 4.84 -2.12
CA SER A 9 -1.40 5.69 -2.77
C SER A 9 -1.92 7.08 -3.14
N LYS A 10 -3.21 7.20 -3.47
CA LYS A 10 -3.85 8.49 -3.75
C LYS A 10 -4.04 9.31 -2.48
N ILE A 11 -4.46 8.68 -1.38
CA ILE A 11 -4.60 9.30 -0.06
C ILE A 11 -3.24 9.73 0.47
N SER A 12 -2.24 8.85 0.44
CA SER A 12 -0.88 9.15 0.88
C SER A 12 -0.26 10.31 0.08
N CYS A 13 -0.48 10.34 -1.24
CA CYS A 13 0.00 11.46 -2.08
C CYS A 13 -0.57 12.81 -1.61
N TYR A 14 -1.84 12.86 -1.20
CA TYR A 14 -2.45 14.07 -0.65
C TYR A 14 -1.81 14.45 0.70
N GLN A 15 -1.64 13.48 1.59
CA GLN A 15 -1.02 13.67 2.91
C GLN A 15 0.45 14.11 2.81
N ASP A 16 1.18 13.57 1.83
CA ASP A 16 2.57 13.96 1.59
C ASP A 16 2.67 15.40 1.04
N CYS A 17 1.85 15.75 0.05
CA CYS A 17 1.81 17.08 -0.53
C CYS A 17 0.52 17.31 -1.34
N ASN A 18 -0.34 18.22 -0.87
CA ASN A 18 -1.61 18.54 -1.51
C ASN A 18 -1.41 19.10 -2.93
N ARG A 19 -0.33 19.88 -3.18
CA ARG A 19 0.00 20.39 -4.51
C ARG A 19 0.41 19.28 -5.46
N LYS A 20 1.22 18.32 -5.01
CA LYS A 20 1.53 17.09 -5.78
C LYS A 20 0.27 16.32 -6.15
N PHE A 21 -0.65 16.18 -5.18
CA PHE A 21 -1.96 15.55 -5.42
C PHE A 21 -2.74 16.29 -6.51
N LYS A 22 -2.78 17.65 -6.46
CA LYS A 22 -3.45 18.46 -7.48
C LYS A 22 -2.89 18.16 -8.86
N TYR A 23 -1.58 18.28 -9.06
CA TYR A 23 -0.95 18.01 -10.35
C TYR A 23 -1.24 16.60 -10.87
N LYS A 24 -1.12 15.61 -10.00
CA LYS A 24 -1.23 14.20 -10.39
C LYS A 24 -2.66 13.74 -10.65
N TYR A 25 -3.62 14.12 -9.81
CA TYR A 25 -4.97 13.54 -9.81
C TYR A 25 -6.07 14.51 -10.26
N ILE A 26 -5.86 15.81 -10.19
CA ILE A 26 -6.83 16.83 -10.62
C ILE A 26 -6.44 17.31 -12.01
N ASP A 27 -5.26 17.89 -12.15
CA ASP A 27 -4.77 18.45 -13.41
C ASP A 27 -4.28 17.35 -14.36
N LYS A 28 -4.02 16.13 -13.83
CA LYS A 28 -3.56 14.93 -14.57
C LYS A 28 -2.30 15.17 -15.40
N ILE A 29 -1.40 15.99 -14.88
CA ILE A 29 -0.13 16.32 -15.53
C ILE A 29 0.76 15.07 -15.53
N LYS A 30 1.16 14.63 -16.72
CA LYS A 30 2.09 13.52 -16.88
C LYS A 30 3.52 14.05 -16.92
N VAL A 31 4.34 13.57 -16.02
CA VAL A 31 5.79 13.80 -16.04
C VAL A 31 6.51 12.47 -16.26
N PRO A 32 7.63 12.46 -16.99
CA PRO A 32 8.44 11.26 -17.14
C PRO A 32 8.90 10.77 -15.76
N ILE A 33 8.55 9.55 -15.41
CA ILE A 33 9.01 8.92 -14.16
C ILE A 33 10.17 8.00 -14.55
N ASN A 34 11.39 8.48 -14.44
CA ASN A 34 12.58 7.64 -14.52
C ASN A 34 12.96 7.22 -13.09
N ASN A 35 12.28 6.19 -12.56
CA ASN A 35 12.49 5.76 -11.18
C ASN A 35 12.81 4.26 -11.17
N GLU A 36 14.10 3.95 -11.16
CA GLU A 36 14.62 2.58 -11.08
C GLU A 36 14.08 1.82 -9.87
N ALA A 37 13.84 2.52 -8.74
CA ALA A 37 13.29 1.91 -7.54
C ALA A 37 11.85 1.41 -7.75
N LEU A 38 11.03 2.13 -8.54
CA LEU A 38 9.67 1.67 -8.88
C LEU A 38 9.71 0.45 -9.81
N VAL A 39 10.61 0.45 -10.80
CA VAL A 39 10.80 -0.69 -11.71
C VAL A 39 11.25 -1.92 -10.91
N LYS A 40 12.27 -1.75 -10.07
CA LYS A 40 12.75 -2.82 -9.17
C LYS A 40 11.63 -3.35 -8.28
N GLY A 41 10.88 -2.45 -7.63
CA GLY A 41 9.76 -2.82 -6.77
C GLY A 41 8.72 -3.67 -7.50
N SER A 42 8.25 -3.20 -8.65
CA SER A 42 7.26 -3.90 -9.47
C SER A 42 7.73 -5.31 -9.89
N LYS A 43 8.99 -5.46 -10.25
CA LYS A 43 9.56 -6.76 -10.66
C LYS A 43 9.65 -7.73 -9.47
N ILE A 44 10.15 -7.28 -8.32
CA ILE A 44 10.21 -8.10 -7.11
C ILE A 44 8.80 -8.56 -6.70
N HIS A 45 7.81 -7.65 -6.66
CA HIS A 45 6.42 -8.01 -6.36
C HIS A 45 5.91 -9.08 -7.34
N LYS A 46 6.20 -8.93 -8.63
CA LYS A 46 5.76 -9.91 -9.64
C LYS A 46 6.38 -11.29 -9.45
N ILE A 47 7.66 -11.37 -9.08
CA ILE A 47 8.31 -12.65 -8.78
C ILE A 47 7.66 -13.31 -7.54
N LEU A 48 7.41 -12.52 -6.48
CA LEU A 48 6.78 -13.03 -5.25
C LEU A 48 5.32 -13.44 -5.46
N GLU A 49 4.59 -12.75 -6.35
CA GLU A 49 3.23 -13.12 -6.77
C GLU A 49 3.21 -14.48 -7.47
N LEU A 50 4.11 -14.68 -8.43
CA LEU A 50 4.15 -15.92 -9.22
C LEU A 50 4.65 -17.12 -8.43
N GLU A 51 5.45 -16.89 -7.37
CA GLU A 51 6.15 -17.94 -6.59
C GLU A 51 6.99 -18.90 -7.45
N ASP A 52 7.38 -18.46 -8.65
CA ASP A 52 8.32 -19.21 -9.49
C ASP A 52 9.75 -18.76 -9.17
N PHE A 53 10.28 -19.32 -8.09
CA PHE A 53 11.60 -18.99 -7.59
C PHE A 53 12.73 -19.75 -8.31
N THR A 54 12.42 -20.51 -9.35
CA THR A 54 13.40 -21.29 -10.12
C THR A 54 13.71 -20.67 -11.47
N ASN A 55 12.83 -19.84 -12.00
CA ASN A 55 12.88 -19.31 -13.37
C ASN A 55 13.19 -17.81 -13.43
N TYR A 56 14.39 -17.43 -12.97
CA TYR A 56 14.85 -16.03 -13.00
C TYR A 56 15.41 -15.59 -14.36
N ASN A 57 15.17 -16.32 -15.44
CA ASN A 57 15.88 -16.18 -16.73
C ASN A 57 15.93 -14.77 -17.32
N ASN A 58 15.05 -13.87 -16.88
CA ASN A 58 15.00 -12.47 -17.35
C ASN A 58 15.40 -11.42 -16.31
N ASP A 59 15.58 -11.82 -15.04
CA ASP A 59 15.82 -10.86 -13.95
C ASP A 59 16.88 -11.34 -12.94
N LEU A 60 18.01 -11.86 -13.46
CA LEU A 60 19.14 -12.36 -12.65
C LEU A 60 19.64 -11.36 -11.58
N GLN A 61 19.49 -10.05 -11.85
CA GLN A 61 19.88 -9.02 -10.90
C GLN A 61 19.08 -9.03 -9.58
N TYR A 62 17.90 -9.66 -9.56
CA TYR A 62 17.06 -9.75 -8.35
C TYR A 62 17.14 -11.14 -7.70
N LYS A 63 17.82 -12.08 -8.35
CA LYS A 63 17.94 -13.45 -7.88
C LYS A 63 18.47 -13.54 -6.46
N GLU A 64 19.58 -12.87 -6.19
CA GLU A 64 20.22 -12.89 -4.87
C GLU A 64 19.29 -12.39 -3.76
N ILE A 65 18.54 -11.31 -4.04
CA ILE A 65 17.58 -10.73 -3.10
C ILE A 65 16.45 -11.71 -2.81
N ILE A 66 15.90 -12.33 -3.87
CA ILE A 66 14.78 -13.27 -3.76
C ILE A 66 15.22 -14.56 -3.08
N ASP A 67 16.35 -15.14 -3.49
CA ASP A 67 16.88 -16.37 -2.89
C ASP A 67 17.14 -16.17 -1.38
N LYS A 68 17.77 -15.05 -1.01
CA LYS A 68 18.00 -14.71 0.39
C LYS A 68 16.68 -14.60 1.17
N PHE A 69 15.68 -13.92 0.60
CA PHE A 69 14.40 -13.73 1.26
C PHE A 69 13.62 -15.04 1.40
N VAL A 70 13.48 -15.81 0.33
CA VAL A 70 12.70 -17.07 0.34
C VAL A 70 13.31 -18.07 1.32
N ASN A 71 14.65 -18.11 1.46
CA ASN A 71 15.34 -18.99 2.39
C ASN A 71 15.43 -18.44 3.82
N SER A 72 15.02 -17.19 4.08
CA SER A 72 14.95 -16.64 5.43
C SER A 72 13.80 -17.26 6.23
N ASP A 73 13.84 -17.14 7.55
CA ASP A 73 12.77 -17.64 8.43
C ASP A 73 11.42 -16.99 8.11
N ILE A 74 11.42 -15.67 7.80
CA ILE A 74 10.22 -14.91 7.41
C ILE A 74 9.68 -15.43 6.08
N GLY A 75 10.54 -15.63 5.08
CA GLY A 75 10.14 -16.16 3.79
C GLY A 75 9.56 -17.58 3.90
N LYS A 76 10.23 -18.46 4.62
CA LYS A 76 9.75 -19.82 4.89
C LYS A 76 8.39 -19.83 5.59
N ASP A 77 8.21 -18.98 6.62
CA ASP A 77 6.91 -18.83 7.30
C ASP A 77 5.82 -18.39 6.32
N ILE A 78 6.09 -17.37 5.51
CA ILE A 78 5.12 -16.83 4.57
C ILE A 78 4.71 -17.85 3.51
N PHE A 79 5.70 -18.53 2.89
CA PHE A 79 5.45 -19.42 1.75
C PHE A 79 4.99 -20.84 2.16
N SER A 80 5.08 -21.19 3.45
CA SER A 80 4.51 -22.46 3.95
C SER A 80 2.98 -22.43 4.05
N LYS A 81 2.36 -21.25 4.02
CA LYS A 81 0.92 -21.06 4.26
C LYS A 81 0.15 -21.00 2.94
N LYS A 82 -1.08 -21.54 2.95
CA LYS A 82 -2.03 -21.34 1.86
C LYS A 82 -2.34 -19.87 1.70
N SER A 83 -2.31 -19.37 0.46
CA SER A 83 -2.45 -17.94 0.21
C SER A 83 -3.33 -17.59 -0.97
N ILE A 84 -3.81 -16.32 -0.97
CA ILE A 84 -4.38 -15.63 -2.12
C ILE A 84 -3.48 -14.42 -2.39
N LYS A 85 -3.17 -14.17 -3.67
CA LYS A 85 -2.24 -13.11 -4.09
C LYS A 85 -2.97 -12.04 -4.89
N GLU A 86 -2.45 -10.81 -4.87
CA GLU A 86 -2.99 -9.67 -5.62
C GLU A 86 -4.52 -9.53 -5.45
N TYR A 87 -4.98 -9.69 -4.20
CA TYR A 87 -6.40 -9.68 -3.92
C TYR A 87 -6.96 -8.28 -3.98
N GLN A 88 -7.84 -8.02 -4.97
CA GLN A 88 -8.51 -6.73 -5.10
C GLN A 88 -9.61 -6.58 -4.05
N ILE A 89 -9.56 -5.48 -3.32
CA ILE A 89 -10.61 -5.04 -2.40
C ILE A 89 -11.30 -3.80 -2.96
N LYS A 90 -12.61 -3.72 -2.76
CA LYS A 90 -13.45 -2.58 -3.15
C LYS A 90 -14.42 -2.24 -2.03
N LEU A 91 -14.53 -0.96 -1.69
CA LEU A 91 -15.46 -0.45 -0.70
C LEU A 91 -16.39 0.58 -1.33
N ASP A 92 -17.68 0.48 -1.03
CA ASP A 92 -18.70 1.45 -1.45
C ASP A 92 -18.70 2.72 -0.57
N SER A 93 -19.64 3.63 -0.82
CA SER A 93 -19.77 4.88 -0.06
C SER A 93 -20.15 4.69 1.42
N ARG A 94 -20.64 3.52 1.79
CA ARG A 94 -20.92 3.13 3.19
C ARG A 94 -19.80 2.33 3.81
N ILE A 95 -18.68 2.22 3.09
CA ILE A 95 -17.48 1.43 3.49
C ILE A 95 -17.81 -0.06 3.65
N ASN A 96 -18.71 -0.58 2.82
CA ASN A 96 -18.97 -2.01 2.74
C ASN A 96 -18.28 -2.63 1.53
N PRO A 97 -17.86 -3.89 1.62
CA PRO A 97 -17.38 -4.64 0.47
C PRO A 97 -18.39 -4.65 -0.67
N CYS A 98 -17.95 -4.32 -1.88
CA CYS A 98 -18.80 -4.25 -3.06
C CYS A 98 -18.09 -4.78 -4.32
N LYS A 99 -18.86 -5.02 -5.39
CA LYS A 99 -18.32 -5.42 -6.71
C LYS A 99 -18.24 -4.24 -7.66
N SER A 100 -19.22 -3.35 -7.62
CA SER A 100 -19.36 -2.13 -8.42
C SER A 100 -19.56 -0.91 -7.52
N ASP A 101 -19.59 0.27 -8.11
CA ASP A 101 -19.88 1.56 -7.44
C ASP A 101 -19.00 1.86 -6.22
N HIS A 102 -17.74 1.43 -6.32
CA HIS A 102 -16.77 1.60 -5.25
C HIS A 102 -16.21 3.01 -5.20
N ILE A 103 -16.00 3.50 -3.98
CA ILE A 103 -15.27 4.74 -3.72
C ILE A 103 -13.79 4.49 -3.39
N PHE A 104 -13.44 3.27 -3.00
CA PHE A 104 -12.08 2.89 -2.67
C PHE A 104 -11.73 1.55 -3.32
N VAL A 105 -10.49 1.47 -3.81
CA VAL A 105 -9.90 0.24 -4.36
C VAL A 105 -8.49 0.06 -3.80
N GLY A 106 -8.17 -1.17 -3.45
CA GLY A 106 -6.84 -1.58 -3.01
C GLY A 106 -6.50 -2.97 -3.52
N TYR A 107 -5.21 -3.29 -3.46
CA TYR A 107 -4.70 -4.62 -3.77
C TYR A 107 -3.85 -5.07 -2.60
N VAL A 108 -4.15 -6.25 -2.08
CA VAL A 108 -3.35 -6.89 -1.03
C VAL A 108 -2.39 -7.84 -1.72
N ASP A 109 -1.09 -7.60 -1.59
CA ASP A 109 -0.05 -8.38 -2.28
C ASP A 109 -0.22 -9.88 -1.97
N ARG A 110 -0.44 -10.18 -0.68
CA ARG A 110 -0.64 -11.56 -0.24
C ARG A 110 -1.54 -11.64 1.00
N ILE A 111 -2.42 -12.63 1.00
CA ILE A 111 -3.27 -13.00 2.14
C ILE A 111 -2.93 -14.42 2.52
N ASN A 112 -2.35 -14.64 3.69
CA ASN A 112 -2.14 -15.98 4.22
C ASN A 112 -3.34 -16.44 5.04
N GLN A 113 -3.75 -17.67 4.80
CA GLN A 113 -4.82 -18.35 5.53
C GLN A 113 -4.17 -19.25 6.60
N SER A 114 -4.25 -18.83 7.83
CA SER A 114 -3.84 -19.56 9.02
C SER A 114 -4.94 -19.41 10.08
N ASP A 115 -4.66 -19.72 11.34
CA ASP A 115 -5.62 -19.52 12.45
C ASP A 115 -6.09 -18.06 12.55
N ILE A 116 -5.19 -17.13 12.20
CA ILE A 116 -5.49 -15.70 12.07
C ILE A 116 -5.24 -15.30 10.62
N LEU A 117 -6.16 -14.53 10.01
CA LEU A 117 -5.96 -13.99 8.66
C LEU A 117 -4.77 -13.03 8.66
N GLU A 118 -3.79 -13.26 7.78
CA GLU A 118 -2.62 -12.37 7.64
C GLU A 118 -2.72 -11.58 6.34
N LEU A 119 -2.62 -10.24 6.43
CA LEU A 119 -2.48 -9.36 5.26
C LEU A 119 -1.04 -8.92 5.16
N ILE A 120 -0.41 -9.20 4.03
CA ILE A 120 1.01 -8.96 3.78
C ILE A 120 1.13 -7.94 2.65
N ASP A 121 2.01 -6.96 2.85
CA ASP A 121 2.44 -6.01 1.84
C ASP A 121 3.98 -6.03 1.80
N TYR A 122 4.52 -6.34 0.62
CA TYR A 122 5.96 -6.42 0.42
C TYR A 122 6.56 -5.03 0.19
N LYS A 123 7.67 -4.75 0.86
CA LYS A 123 8.42 -3.50 0.73
C LYS A 123 9.81 -3.78 0.16
N THR A 124 10.17 -3.08 -0.90
CA THR A 124 11.47 -3.18 -1.59
C THR A 124 12.36 -1.96 -1.33
N GLY A 125 11.94 -1.08 -0.44
CA GLY A 125 12.71 0.09 -0.02
C GLY A 125 13.47 -0.14 1.27
N LYS A 126 14.03 0.94 1.82
CA LYS A 126 14.75 0.91 3.10
C LYS A 126 13.84 0.44 4.23
N TYR A 127 14.38 -0.38 5.12
CA TYR A 127 13.70 -0.78 6.34
C TYR A 127 13.36 0.45 7.19
N LYS A 128 12.15 0.47 7.71
CA LYS A 128 11.70 1.46 8.70
C LYS A 128 11.55 0.75 10.04
N GLU A 129 12.16 1.29 11.06
CA GLU A 129 11.94 0.80 12.42
C GLU A 129 10.46 0.92 12.81
N LEU A 130 9.99 0.01 13.66
CA LEU A 130 8.58 -0.12 14.03
C LEU A 130 7.96 1.20 14.51
N GLN A 131 8.70 1.99 15.28
CA GLN A 131 8.25 3.29 15.79
C GLN A 131 7.96 4.34 14.70
N TYR A 132 8.54 4.19 13.51
CA TYR A 132 8.32 5.08 12.36
C TYR A 132 7.41 4.45 11.30
N GLN A 133 6.92 3.22 11.53
CA GLN A 133 6.08 2.51 10.58
C GLN A 133 4.63 2.94 10.71
N SER A 134 4.07 3.54 9.65
CA SER A 134 2.62 3.71 9.55
C SER A 134 1.99 2.44 9.00
N PHE A 135 0.98 1.91 9.67
CA PHE A 135 0.21 0.76 9.23
C PHE A 135 -1.09 1.13 8.49
N THR A 136 -1.32 2.39 8.22
CA THR A 136 -2.58 2.92 7.67
C THR A 136 -3.06 2.19 6.41
N GLN A 137 -2.14 1.84 5.49
CA GLN A 137 -2.50 1.10 4.28
C GLN A 137 -3.17 -0.24 4.60
N LEU A 138 -2.52 -1.04 5.42
CA LEU A 138 -3.02 -2.37 5.78
C LEU A 138 -4.23 -2.31 6.72
N ILE A 139 -4.34 -1.27 7.57
CA ILE A 139 -5.54 -0.99 8.36
C ILE A 139 -6.74 -0.74 7.42
N PHE A 140 -6.58 0.07 6.37
CA PHE A 140 -7.65 0.32 5.41
C PHE A 140 -8.05 -0.96 4.65
N TYR A 141 -7.09 -1.83 4.35
CA TYR A 141 -7.38 -3.12 3.74
C TYR A 141 -8.10 -4.07 4.72
N ALA A 142 -7.69 -4.08 5.99
CA ALA A 142 -8.32 -4.92 7.02
C ALA A 142 -9.80 -4.56 7.26
N ILE A 143 -10.21 -3.29 7.08
CA ILE A 143 -11.62 -2.87 7.16
C ILE A 143 -12.49 -3.72 6.22
N TYR A 144 -12.02 -3.97 4.98
CA TYR A 144 -12.74 -4.80 4.02
C TYR A 144 -13.02 -6.20 4.59
N PHE A 145 -12.03 -6.84 5.19
CA PHE A 145 -12.16 -8.20 5.72
C PHE A 145 -13.02 -8.26 6.97
N PHE A 146 -12.88 -7.30 7.88
CA PHE A 146 -13.77 -7.18 9.05
C PHE A 146 -15.23 -6.97 8.65
N ARG A 147 -15.47 -6.18 7.60
CA ARG A 147 -16.83 -5.94 7.08
C ARG A 147 -17.38 -7.13 6.31
N LYS A 148 -16.53 -7.84 5.58
CA LYS A 148 -16.92 -8.99 4.75
C LYS A 148 -17.24 -10.23 5.58
N TYR A 149 -16.47 -10.47 6.63
CA TYR A 149 -16.51 -11.68 7.43
C TYR A 149 -16.85 -11.36 8.88
N GLY A 150 -18.08 -11.65 9.31
CA GLY A 150 -18.55 -11.35 10.65
C GLY A 150 -17.87 -12.14 11.79
N ASN A 151 -17.24 -13.24 11.45
CA ASN A 151 -16.57 -14.17 12.38
C ASN A 151 -15.06 -13.98 12.52
N ILE A 152 -14.48 -12.97 11.88
CA ILE A 152 -13.06 -12.63 12.04
C ILE A 152 -12.91 -11.60 13.17
N ASP A 153 -12.34 -11.99 14.30
CA ASP A 153 -12.10 -11.09 15.43
C ASP A 153 -10.75 -10.40 15.37
N LYS A 154 -9.76 -11.06 14.74
CA LYS A 154 -8.38 -10.57 14.64
C LYS A 154 -7.83 -10.73 13.24
N ILE A 155 -7.02 -9.75 12.84
CA ILE A 155 -6.26 -9.77 11.58
C ILE A 155 -4.83 -9.37 11.90
N LYS A 156 -3.85 -10.18 11.48
CA LYS A 156 -2.43 -9.83 11.54
C LYS A 156 -2.06 -9.10 10.25
N ILE A 157 -1.47 -7.92 10.39
CA ILE A 157 -0.95 -7.15 9.25
C ILE A 157 0.57 -7.14 9.29
N ARG A 158 1.22 -7.28 8.12
CA ARG A 158 2.67 -7.46 8.01
C ARG A 158 3.22 -6.60 6.88
N TYR A 159 4.12 -5.68 7.19
CA TYR A 159 5.02 -5.08 6.20
C TYR A 159 6.30 -5.89 6.16
N VAL A 160 6.57 -6.52 5.03
CA VAL A 160 7.70 -7.42 4.85
C VAL A 160 8.74 -6.78 3.94
N TYR A 161 9.88 -6.45 4.50
CA TYR A 161 11.00 -5.81 3.81
C TYR A 161 11.90 -6.86 3.17
N VAL A 162 11.64 -7.14 1.90
CA VAL A 162 12.21 -8.28 1.16
C VAL A 162 13.73 -8.27 1.15
N GLU A 163 14.37 -7.13 0.84
CA GLU A 163 15.83 -7.01 0.75
C GLU A 163 16.53 -7.17 2.11
N HIS A 164 15.83 -6.85 3.17
CA HIS A 164 16.36 -6.87 4.53
C HIS A 164 16.04 -8.17 5.28
N CYS A 165 15.10 -8.99 4.78
CA CYS A 165 14.55 -10.15 5.49
C CYS A 165 14.05 -9.77 6.89
N LEU A 166 13.38 -8.62 7.00
CA LEU A 166 12.81 -8.07 8.22
C LEU A 166 11.32 -7.80 8.02
N GLU A 167 10.58 -7.72 9.11
CA GLU A 167 9.17 -7.35 9.06
C GLU A 167 8.76 -6.47 10.23
N ASN A 168 7.70 -5.69 10.00
CA ASN A 168 6.94 -5.01 11.02
C ASN A 168 5.52 -5.57 11.03
N THR A 169 5.05 -6.00 12.18
CA THR A 169 3.73 -6.62 12.34
C THR A 169 2.88 -5.89 13.36
N LEU A 170 1.57 -5.94 13.13
CA LEU A 170 0.57 -5.46 14.08
C LEU A 170 -0.65 -6.38 14.03
N GLU A 171 -1.22 -6.69 15.17
CA GLU A 171 -2.50 -7.40 15.26
C GLU A 171 -3.63 -6.39 15.42
N LEU A 172 -4.60 -6.45 14.54
CA LEU A 172 -5.80 -5.61 14.55
C LEU A 172 -6.96 -6.41 15.12
N GLU A 173 -7.72 -5.81 16.00
CA GLU A 173 -8.88 -6.44 16.63
C GLU A 173 -10.18 -5.77 16.16
N ARG A 174 -11.22 -6.57 15.93
CA ARG A 174 -12.53 -6.12 15.51
C ARG A 174 -13.16 -5.09 16.43
N GLN A 175 -12.93 -5.18 17.75
CA GLN A 175 -13.47 -4.23 18.71
C GLN A 175 -13.07 -2.78 18.44
N TYR A 176 -11.96 -2.54 17.71
CA TYR A 176 -11.50 -1.22 17.29
C TYR A 176 -11.93 -0.81 15.88
N LEU A 177 -12.83 -1.58 15.25
CA LEU A 177 -13.26 -1.32 13.85
C LEU A 177 -13.79 0.10 13.66
N ASP A 178 -14.52 0.66 14.62
CA ASP A 178 -15.03 2.02 14.50
C ASP A 178 -13.91 3.06 14.45
N ILE A 179 -12.81 2.86 15.17
CA ILE A 179 -11.62 3.71 15.11
C ILE A 179 -10.97 3.63 13.73
N TYR A 180 -10.87 2.42 13.16
CA TYR A 180 -10.31 2.22 11.81
C TYR A 180 -11.19 2.89 10.75
N LEU A 181 -12.52 2.76 10.87
CA LEU A 181 -13.49 3.41 9.99
C LEU A 181 -13.42 4.93 10.06
N ASP A 182 -13.29 5.50 11.26
CA ASP A 182 -13.18 6.94 11.44
C ASP A 182 -11.88 7.49 10.83
N THR A 183 -10.77 6.78 11.00
CA THR A 183 -9.49 7.13 10.37
C THR A 183 -9.60 7.12 8.85
N PHE A 184 -10.25 6.09 8.28
CA PHE A 184 -10.50 6.00 6.84
C PHE A 184 -11.37 7.16 6.34
N LYS A 185 -12.51 7.43 7.00
CA LYS A 185 -13.41 8.53 6.65
C LYS A 185 -12.72 9.88 6.69
N LYS A 186 -11.98 10.17 7.77
CA LYS A 186 -11.24 11.43 7.92
C LYS A 186 -10.27 11.65 6.77
N SER A 187 -9.51 10.63 6.38
CA SER A 187 -8.56 10.72 5.26
C SER A 187 -9.24 11.06 3.93
N ILE A 188 -10.48 10.61 3.70
CA ILE A 188 -11.24 10.95 2.49
C ILE A 188 -11.85 12.34 2.60
N ILE A 189 -12.44 12.69 3.76
CA ILE A 189 -13.07 13.99 3.98
C ILE A 189 -12.04 15.11 3.80
N GLU A 190 -10.83 14.96 4.32
CA GLU A 190 -9.75 15.94 4.13
C GLU A 190 -9.50 16.25 2.65
N ILE A 191 -9.51 15.24 1.79
CA ILE A 191 -9.31 15.44 0.35
C ILE A 191 -10.53 16.10 -0.29
N GLU A 192 -11.74 15.68 0.08
CA GLU A 192 -13.00 16.17 -0.53
C GLU A 192 -13.30 17.62 -0.15
N THR A 193 -12.90 18.05 1.04
CA THR A 193 -13.14 19.41 1.57
C THR A 193 -11.97 20.37 1.34
N SER A 194 -10.88 19.90 0.74
CA SER A 194 -9.72 20.75 0.48
C SER A 194 -10.03 21.80 -0.57
N GLU A 195 -9.85 23.06 -0.20
CA GLU A 195 -9.98 24.23 -1.08
C GLU A 195 -8.62 24.72 -1.59
N TYR A 196 -7.56 24.44 -0.84
CA TYR A 196 -6.22 24.93 -1.12
C TYR A 196 -5.22 23.80 -1.27
N TYR A 197 -4.32 23.94 -2.24
CA TYR A 197 -3.28 22.96 -2.54
C TYR A 197 -1.92 23.57 -2.23
N LEU A 198 -1.55 23.51 -0.96
CA LEU A 198 -0.29 24.06 -0.46
C LEU A 198 0.89 23.17 -0.79
N LYS A 199 2.04 23.78 -1.05
CA LYS A 199 3.30 23.09 -1.24
C LYS A 199 3.81 22.59 0.12
N ASN A 200 4.14 21.30 0.20
CA ASN A 200 4.90 20.74 1.32
C ASN A 200 6.38 20.64 0.93
N THR A 201 7.22 21.50 1.50
CA THR A 201 8.63 21.58 1.15
C THR A 201 9.48 20.38 1.59
N LYS A 202 8.97 19.57 2.54
CA LYS A 202 9.72 18.43 3.11
C LYS A 202 10.14 17.39 2.07
N PHE A 203 9.36 17.21 1.00
CA PHE A 203 9.62 16.18 -0.01
C PHE A 203 9.99 16.73 -1.38
N CYS A 204 10.21 18.03 -1.51
CA CYS A 204 10.45 18.69 -2.81
C CYS A 204 11.66 18.14 -3.57
N ASN A 205 12.74 17.77 -2.86
CA ASN A 205 13.95 17.29 -3.51
C ASN A 205 13.79 15.97 -4.27
N TRP A 206 12.74 15.20 -3.96
CA TRP A 206 12.42 13.91 -4.58
C TRP A 206 11.07 13.94 -5.34
N CYS A 207 10.52 15.15 -5.54
CA CYS A 207 9.21 15.31 -6.17
C CYS A 207 9.34 15.34 -7.68
N GLU A 208 8.61 14.49 -8.37
CA GLU A 208 8.56 14.45 -9.84
C GLU A 208 7.99 15.74 -10.47
N TYR A 209 7.31 16.58 -9.69
CA TYR A 209 6.72 17.86 -10.13
C TYR A 209 7.54 19.08 -9.67
N LYS A 210 8.78 18.90 -9.19
CA LYS A 210 9.56 19.98 -8.62
C LYS A 210 9.69 21.17 -9.56
N ASP A 211 10.13 20.92 -10.80
CA ASP A 211 10.39 21.97 -11.79
C ASP A 211 9.12 22.73 -12.20
N LEU A 212 7.97 22.04 -12.24
CA LEU A 212 6.67 22.65 -12.49
C LEU A 212 6.26 23.51 -11.29
N CYS A 213 6.38 22.97 -10.09
CA CYS A 213 5.99 23.64 -8.85
C CYS A 213 6.80 24.91 -8.57
N ASP A 214 8.06 24.94 -8.93
CA ASP A 214 8.92 26.12 -8.76
C ASP A 214 8.56 27.22 -9.77
N LYS A 215 8.09 26.87 -10.98
CA LYS A 215 7.58 27.83 -11.98
C LYS A 215 6.25 28.45 -11.58
N ASP A 216 5.36 27.71 -10.95
CA ASP A 216 4.05 28.21 -10.52
C ASP A 216 4.14 29.19 -9.33
N LEU A 217 5.31 29.33 -8.71
CA LEU A 217 5.54 30.21 -7.57
C LEU A 217 6.35 31.47 -7.94
N SER A 218 6.84 31.55 -9.18
CA SER A 218 7.51 32.70 -9.75
C SER A 218 6.54 33.62 -10.50
#